data_48ae89e2cb5bd85fdf7d4c840efdcc6b
#
_entry.id   48ae89e2cb5bd85fdf7d4c840efdcc6b
#
_cell.length_a   1.000
_cell.length_b   1.000
_cell.length_c   1.000
_cell.angle_alpha   90.00
_cell.angle_beta   90.00
_cell.angle_gamma   90.00
#
_symmetry.space_group_name_H-M   'P 1'
#
loop_
_entity.id
_entity.type
_entity.pdbx_description
1 polymer ?
#
loop_
_entity_poly.entity_id
_entity_poly.type
_entity_poly.pdbx_seq_one_letter_code
_entity_poly.pdbx_strand_id
1 'polypeptide(L)'
;MLYSQNRSEQRTFLSNAWLKYKNNEILNPIETQLAEIIKLHPEYQNLILKTNSEYFPEEGKTNPFLHINLHLALREQLSINQPKNIKAIFDSVLSKIGDSHKVEHIMMECIAEVIHTAQINNQELNFIQYSNCLKAIFKEFK
;
A
#
# COMPACT_ATOMS: atom_id res chain seq x y z
N MET A 1 -16.16 -8.34 11.26
CA MET A 1 -15.45 -8.25 10.11
C MET A 1 -14.01 -8.58 10.24
N LEU A 2 -13.47 -8.87 9.14
CA LEU A 2 -12.11 -9.29 8.98
C LEU A 2 -11.08 -8.47 9.73
N TYR A 3 -11.35 -7.21 9.98
CA TYR A 3 -10.32 -6.32 10.48
C TYR A 3 -9.88 -6.58 11.90
N SER A 4 -10.79 -6.92 12.81
CA SER A 4 -10.41 -7.10 14.20
C SER A 4 -9.61 -8.38 14.44
N GLN A 5 -10.01 -9.49 13.80
CA GLN A 5 -9.30 -10.77 13.92
C GLN A 5 -8.10 -10.86 13.02
N ASN A 6 -8.28 -10.47 11.73
CA ASN A 6 -7.22 -10.62 10.75
C ASN A 6 -6.17 -9.54 10.81
N ARG A 7 -6.45 -8.42 11.46
CA ARG A 7 -5.48 -7.33 11.62
C ARG A 7 -4.21 -7.80 12.33
N SER A 8 -4.38 -8.53 13.43
CA SER A 8 -3.23 -9.07 14.17
C SER A 8 -2.45 -10.07 13.34
N GLU A 9 -3.16 -10.96 12.63
CA GLU A 9 -2.54 -11.95 11.77
C GLU A 9 -1.80 -11.29 10.60
N GLN A 10 -2.39 -10.28 9.98
CA GLN A 10 -1.77 -9.55 8.88
C GLN A 10 -0.50 -8.84 9.34
N ARG A 11 -0.54 -8.20 10.51
CA ARG A 11 0.62 -7.54 11.06
C ARG A 11 1.74 -8.54 11.38
N THR A 12 1.37 -9.68 11.95
CA THR A 12 2.33 -10.76 12.26
C THR A 12 2.94 -11.31 10.99
N PHE A 13 2.14 -11.52 9.94
CA PHE A 13 2.63 -12.01 8.66
C PHE A 13 3.67 -11.04 8.07
N LEU A 14 3.38 -9.76 8.10
CA LEU A 14 4.24 -8.71 7.56
C LEU A 14 5.54 -8.64 8.35
N SER A 15 5.45 -8.66 9.67
CA SER A 15 6.59 -8.65 10.57
C SER A 15 7.48 -9.88 10.35
N ASN A 16 6.87 -11.06 10.21
CA ASN A 16 7.61 -12.30 9.97
C ASN A 16 8.30 -12.31 8.61
N ALA A 17 7.70 -11.74 7.59
CA ALA A 17 8.34 -11.63 6.27
C ALA A 17 9.65 -10.82 6.39
N TRP A 18 9.61 -9.72 7.14
CA TRP A 18 10.80 -8.90 7.36
C TRP A 18 11.86 -9.64 8.16
N LEU A 19 11.48 -10.35 9.23
CA LEU A 19 12.42 -11.12 10.04
C LEU A 19 13.07 -12.24 9.24
N LYS A 20 12.29 -12.95 8.41
CA LYS A 20 12.84 -13.98 7.53
C LYS A 20 13.86 -13.39 6.56
N TYR A 21 13.56 -12.24 5.98
CA TYR A 21 14.48 -11.56 5.07
C TYR A 21 15.80 -11.24 5.79
N LYS A 22 15.72 -10.69 7.00
CA LYS A 22 16.91 -10.32 7.78
C LYS A 22 17.75 -11.54 8.17
N ASN A 23 17.09 -12.66 8.38
CA ASN A 23 17.75 -13.92 8.77
C ASN A 23 18.16 -14.78 7.58
N ASN A 24 18.06 -14.26 6.37
CA ASN A 24 18.40 -14.96 5.12
C ASN A 24 17.63 -16.27 4.93
N GLU A 25 16.39 -16.32 5.43
CA GLU A 25 15.52 -17.47 5.22
C GLU A 25 14.84 -17.41 3.85
N ILE A 26 14.34 -18.55 3.40
CA ILE A 26 13.64 -18.63 2.11
C ILE A 26 12.30 -17.93 2.22
N LEU A 27 12.01 -17.05 1.25
CA LEU A 27 10.77 -16.28 1.19
C LEU A 27 9.90 -16.78 0.04
N ASN A 28 8.58 -16.86 0.29
CA ASN A 28 7.64 -17.08 -0.81
C ASN A 28 7.45 -15.76 -1.61
N PRO A 29 6.74 -15.78 -2.76
CA PRO A 29 6.60 -14.56 -3.58
C PRO A 29 6.01 -13.37 -2.85
N ILE A 30 4.98 -13.56 -2.02
CA ILE A 30 4.36 -12.46 -1.27
C ILE A 30 5.33 -11.92 -0.22
N GLU A 31 6.00 -12.81 0.50
CA GLU A 31 6.99 -12.43 1.49
C GLU A 31 8.14 -11.64 0.87
N THR A 32 8.56 -12.05 -0.33
CA THR A 32 9.61 -11.33 -1.07
C THR A 32 9.16 -9.91 -1.39
N GLN A 33 7.94 -9.73 -1.87
CA GLN A 33 7.42 -8.40 -2.18
C GLN A 33 7.31 -7.54 -0.93
N LEU A 34 6.79 -8.09 0.16
CA LEU A 34 6.69 -7.36 1.42
C LEU A 34 8.06 -6.92 1.93
N ALA A 35 9.05 -7.83 1.89
CA ALA A 35 10.40 -7.49 2.33
C ALA A 35 11.02 -6.38 1.47
N GLU A 36 10.81 -6.41 0.16
CA GLU A 36 11.28 -5.36 -0.74
C GLU A 36 10.66 -4.01 -0.40
N ILE A 37 9.36 -3.99 -0.14
CA ILE A 37 8.66 -2.75 0.21
C ILE A 37 9.17 -2.22 1.56
N ILE A 38 9.30 -3.09 2.56
CA ILE A 38 9.79 -2.70 3.88
C ILE A 38 11.21 -2.17 3.80
N LYS A 39 12.05 -2.77 2.95
CA LYS A 39 13.42 -2.32 2.73
C LYS A 39 13.47 -0.87 2.23
N LEU A 40 12.48 -0.45 1.45
CA LEU A 40 12.38 0.92 0.95
C LEU A 40 11.88 1.91 2.01
N HIS A 41 11.51 1.43 3.20
CA HIS A 41 10.97 2.25 4.28
C HIS A 41 11.76 2.06 5.57
N PRO A 42 13.02 2.57 5.61
CA PRO A 42 13.84 2.41 6.82
C PRO A 42 13.14 2.94 8.08
N GLU A 43 12.31 3.98 7.92
CA GLU A 43 11.56 4.59 9.02
C GLU A 43 10.53 3.65 9.65
N TYR A 44 10.11 2.60 8.93
CA TYR A 44 9.10 1.66 9.42
C TYR A 44 9.68 0.32 9.90
N GLN A 45 10.95 0.04 9.63
CA GLN A 45 11.53 -1.29 9.87
C GLN A 45 11.44 -1.73 11.33
N ASN A 46 11.62 -0.81 12.27
CA ASN A 46 11.46 -1.14 13.68
C ASN A 46 10.00 -1.11 14.12
N LEU A 47 9.20 -0.25 13.51
CA LEU A 47 7.79 -0.10 13.89
C LEU A 47 6.97 -1.34 13.55
N ILE A 48 7.25 -1.98 12.41
CA ILE A 48 6.50 -3.19 12.00
C ILE A 48 6.77 -4.40 12.89
N LEU A 49 7.81 -4.36 13.69
CA LEU A 49 8.07 -5.43 14.68
C LEU A 49 7.19 -5.28 15.92
N LYS A 50 6.57 -4.12 16.09
CA LYS A 50 5.69 -3.81 17.23
C LYS A 50 4.24 -3.97 16.79
N THR A 51 3.77 -5.21 16.71
CA THR A 51 2.48 -5.53 16.12
C THR A 51 1.28 -5.05 16.93
N ASN A 52 1.47 -4.72 18.21
CA ASN A 52 0.39 -4.28 19.11
C ASN A 52 0.21 -2.76 19.20
N SER A 53 1.01 -1.99 18.47
CA SER A 53 0.92 -0.53 18.54
C SER A 53 -0.35 -0.02 17.88
N GLU A 54 -0.91 1.05 18.46
CA GLU A 54 -2.10 1.71 17.93
C GLU A 54 -1.69 2.94 17.13
N TYR A 55 -2.40 3.17 16.03
CA TYR A 55 -2.16 4.32 15.15
C TYR A 55 -3.48 5.03 14.90
N PHE A 56 -3.57 6.29 15.33
CA PHE A 56 -4.79 7.09 15.22
C PHE A 56 -4.54 8.22 14.20
N PRO A 57 -5.28 8.22 13.09
CA PRO A 57 -5.12 9.27 12.06
C PRO A 57 -5.29 10.67 12.61
N GLU A 58 -6.20 10.87 13.57
CA GLU A 58 -6.45 12.17 14.19
C GLU A 58 -5.25 12.71 14.98
N GLU A 59 -4.30 11.85 15.33
CA GLU A 59 -3.06 12.25 15.98
C GLU A 59 -1.93 12.50 14.99
N GLY A 60 -2.22 12.40 13.69
CA GLY A 60 -1.23 12.58 12.64
C GLY A 60 -0.26 11.43 12.50
N LYS A 61 -0.55 10.29 13.13
CA LYS A 61 0.33 9.12 13.07
C LYS A 61 0.03 8.27 11.85
N THR A 62 1.06 7.98 11.06
CA THR A 62 0.94 7.06 9.93
C THR A 62 1.00 5.62 10.44
N ASN A 63 0.06 4.79 9.99
CA ASN A 63 0.07 3.36 10.28
C ASN A 63 1.02 2.68 9.29
N PRO A 64 2.20 2.22 9.73
CA PRO A 64 3.17 1.62 8.81
C PRO A 64 2.67 0.31 8.20
N PHE A 65 1.86 -0.45 8.92
CA PHE A 65 1.28 -1.69 8.37
C PHE A 65 0.35 -1.39 7.20
N LEU A 66 -0.51 -0.40 7.36
CA LEU A 66 -1.40 0.03 6.28
C LEU A 66 -0.59 0.55 5.10
N HIS A 67 0.42 1.37 5.35
CA HIS A 67 1.23 1.96 4.28
C HIS A 67 1.91 0.87 3.44
N ILE A 68 2.50 -0.13 4.09
CA ILE A 68 3.14 -1.26 3.40
C ILE A 68 2.11 -2.05 2.60
N ASN A 69 0.94 -2.30 3.18
CA ASN A 69 -0.13 -3.03 2.49
C ASN A 69 -0.68 -2.27 1.29
N LEU A 70 -0.70 -0.94 1.33
CA LEU A 70 -1.12 -0.14 0.19
C LEU A 70 -0.14 -0.27 -0.99
N HIS A 71 1.16 -0.32 -0.71
CA HIS A 71 2.15 -0.62 -1.74
C HIS A 71 1.89 -1.99 -2.38
N LEU A 72 1.67 -3.00 -1.54
CA LEU A 72 1.42 -4.35 -2.04
C LEU A 72 0.16 -4.39 -2.90
N ALA A 73 -0.93 -3.77 -2.44
CA ALA A 73 -2.18 -3.72 -3.19
C ALA A 73 -1.99 -3.07 -4.56
N LEU A 74 -1.27 -1.96 -4.61
CA LEU A 74 -1.00 -1.27 -5.88
C LEU A 74 -0.17 -2.15 -6.81
N ARG A 75 0.86 -2.82 -6.31
CA ARG A 75 1.69 -3.72 -7.12
C ARG A 75 0.88 -4.88 -7.70
N GLU A 76 -0.04 -5.43 -6.92
CA GLU A 76 -0.95 -6.47 -7.41
C GLU A 76 -1.86 -5.95 -8.53
N GLN A 77 -2.41 -4.75 -8.35
CA GLN A 77 -3.24 -4.12 -9.36
C GLN A 77 -2.46 -3.87 -10.65
N LEU A 78 -1.24 -3.40 -10.54
CA LEU A 78 -0.37 -3.17 -11.69
C LEU A 78 -0.04 -4.47 -12.42
N SER A 79 0.16 -5.56 -11.69
CA SER A 79 0.52 -6.85 -12.28
C SER A 79 -0.61 -7.42 -13.14
N ILE A 80 -1.86 -7.14 -12.80
CA ILE A 80 -3.03 -7.62 -13.55
C ILE A 80 -3.68 -6.51 -14.39
N ASN A 81 -3.13 -5.31 -14.35
CA ASN A 81 -3.65 -4.12 -15.05
C ASN A 81 -5.13 -3.86 -14.73
N GLN A 82 -5.48 -3.92 -13.44
CA GLN A 82 -6.81 -3.62 -12.94
C GLN A 82 -6.72 -2.63 -11.77
N PRO A 83 -7.48 -1.54 -11.79
CA PRO A 83 -8.47 -1.12 -12.79
C PRO A 83 -7.88 -0.90 -14.17
N LYS A 84 -8.74 -0.95 -15.18
CA LYS A 84 -8.33 -0.81 -16.58
C LYS A 84 -7.40 0.40 -16.78
N ASN A 85 -6.28 0.17 -17.46
CA ASN A 85 -5.29 1.19 -17.80
C ASN A 85 -4.44 1.70 -16.63
N ILE A 86 -4.52 1.08 -15.46
CA ILE A 86 -3.72 1.52 -14.31
C ILE A 86 -2.22 1.47 -14.62
N LYS A 87 -1.79 0.47 -15.39
CA LYS A 87 -0.38 0.35 -15.77
C LYS A 87 0.06 1.49 -16.68
N ALA A 88 -0.78 1.87 -17.63
CA ALA A 88 -0.49 3.01 -18.50
C ALA A 88 -0.39 4.32 -17.70
N ILE A 89 -1.23 4.48 -16.69
CA ILE A 89 -1.18 5.63 -15.78
C ILE A 89 0.15 5.64 -15.02
N PHE A 90 0.51 4.49 -14.46
CA PHE A 90 1.77 4.34 -13.75
C PHE A 90 2.96 4.72 -14.64
N ASP A 91 3.00 4.16 -15.84
CA ASP A 91 4.11 4.41 -16.78
C ASP A 91 4.19 5.88 -17.17
N SER A 92 3.05 6.53 -17.38
CA SER A 92 3.00 7.96 -17.70
C SER A 92 3.58 8.82 -16.58
N VAL A 93 3.18 8.55 -15.34
CA VAL A 93 3.68 9.29 -14.17
C VAL A 93 5.18 9.01 -13.98
N LEU A 94 5.59 7.75 -14.14
CA LEU A 94 7.00 7.35 -14.01
C LEU A 94 7.88 8.08 -15.03
N SER A 95 7.39 8.27 -16.25
CA SER A 95 8.15 8.99 -17.28
C SER A 95 8.42 10.44 -16.90
N LYS A 96 7.58 11.03 -16.06
CA LYS A 96 7.72 12.42 -15.59
C LYS A 96 8.53 12.52 -14.31
N ILE A 97 8.32 11.60 -13.38
CA ILE A 97 8.92 11.65 -12.03
C ILE A 97 10.27 10.93 -11.98
N GLY A 98 10.41 9.81 -12.70
CA GLY A 98 11.65 9.05 -12.78
C GLY A 98 11.98 8.20 -11.56
N ASP A 99 11.06 8.07 -10.61
CA ASP A 99 11.26 7.31 -9.37
C ASP A 99 9.99 6.51 -9.08
N SER A 100 10.06 5.19 -9.24
CA SER A 100 8.90 4.32 -9.10
C SER A 100 8.31 4.32 -7.69
N HIS A 101 9.13 4.46 -6.65
CA HIS A 101 8.64 4.53 -5.28
C HIS A 101 7.78 5.77 -5.06
N LYS A 102 8.21 6.91 -5.60
CA LYS A 102 7.40 8.14 -5.54
C LYS A 102 6.11 8.02 -6.32
N VAL A 103 6.15 7.35 -7.48
CA VAL A 103 4.94 7.10 -8.28
C VAL A 103 3.96 6.25 -7.49
N GLU A 104 4.45 5.19 -6.83
CA GLU A 104 3.59 4.37 -5.99
C GLU A 104 2.93 5.21 -4.91
N HIS A 105 3.68 6.08 -4.23
CA HIS A 105 3.10 6.95 -3.21
C HIS A 105 2.00 7.86 -3.77
N ILE A 106 2.21 8.44 -4.94
CA ILE A 106 1.20 9.29 -5.57
C ILE A 106 -0.09 8.50 -5.85
N MET A 107 0.04 7.30 -6.42
CA MET A 107 -1.12 6.49 -6.76
C MET A 107 -1.79 5.88 -5.53
N MET A 108 -1.03 5.57 -4.49
CA MET A 108 -1.57 5.06 -3.23
C MET A 108 -2.51 6.07 -2.55
N GLU A 109 -2.32 7.35 -2.79
CA GLU A 109 -3.23 8.36 -2.25
C GLU A 109 -4.67 8.13 -2.73
N CYS A 110 -4.85 7.64 -3.95
CA CYS A 110 -6.18 7.31 -4.46
C CYS A 110 -6.80 6.14 -3.69
N ILE A 111 -6.02 5.12 -3.39
CA ILE A 111 -6.50 3.98 -2.60
C ILE A 111 -6.86 4.44 -1.19
N ALA A 112 -5.99 5.22 -0.57
CA ALA A 112 -6.20 5.73 0.78
C ALA A 112 -7.46 6.59 0.86
N GLU A 113 -7.70 7.44 -0.14
CA GLU A 113 -8.88 8.28 -0.19
C GLU A 113 -10.16 7.45 -0.28
N VAL A 114 -10.16 6.42 -1.11
CA VAL A 114 -11.33 5.53 -1.26
C VAL A 114 -11.62 4.78 0.04
N ILE A 115 -10.59 4.30 0.71
CA ILE A 115 -10.74 3.62 2.00
C ILE A 115 -11.29 4.60 3.05
N HIS A 116 -10.73 5.80 3.10
CA HIS A 116 -11.15 6.81 4.06
C HIS A 116 -12.63 7.20 3.87
N THR A 117 -13.02 7.44 2.62
CA THR A 117 -14.42 7.77 2.28
C THR A 117 -15.37 6.65 2.69
N ALA A 118 -14.99 5.40 2.41
CA ALA A 118 -15.81 4.24 2.78
C ALA A 118 -15.98 4.13 4.29
N GLN A 119 -14.92 4.37 5.05
CA GLN A 119 -14.97 4.31 6.51
C GLN A 119 -15.86 5.40 7.11
N ILE A 120 -15.72 6.64 6.62
CA ILE A 120 -16.52 7.77 7.12
C ILE A 120 -17.99 7.55 6.85
N ASN A 121 -18.33 7.05 5.66
CA ASN A 121 -19.72 6.87 5.24
C ASN A 121 -20.29 5.51 5.60
N ASN A 122 -19.49 4.65 6.23
CA ASN A 122 -19.86 3.28 6.58
C ASN A 122 -20.41 2.53 5.36
N GLN A 123 -19.68 2.61 4.25
CA GLN A 123 -20.05 2.04 2.96
C GLN A 123 -18.94 1.15 2.42
N GLU A 124 -19.22 0.41 1.37
CA GLU A 124 -18.22 -0.36 0.66
C GLU A 124 -17.29 0.56 -0.14
N LEU A 125 -16.14 0.03 -0.57
CA LEU A 125 -15.19 0.77 -1.39
C LEU A 125 -15.83 1.18 -2.71
N ASN A 126 -15.66 2.45 -3.08
CA ASN A 126 -16.23 2.98 -4.32
C ASN A 126 -15.17 2.92 -5.43
N PHE A 127 -15.28 1.91 -6.30
CA PHE A 127 -14.32 1.72 -7.37
C PHE A 127 -14.42 2.79 -8.46
N ILE A 128 -15.58 3.43 -8.61
CA ILE A 128 -15.75 4.56 -9.53
C ILE A 128 -14.92 5.74 -9.03
N GLN A 129 -14.98 6.03 -7.73
CA GLN A 129 -14.16 7.06 -7.11
C GLN A 129 -12.67 6.79 -7.35
N TYR A 130 -12.26 5.54 -7.19
CA TYR A 130 -10.87 5.14 -7.40
C TYR A 130 -10.44 5.38 -8.84
N SER A 131 -11.24 4.91 -9.79
CA SER A 131 -10.95 5.10 -11.22
C SER A 131 -10.88 6.58 -11.60
N ASN A 132 -11.77 7.40 -11.05
CA ASN A 132 -11.75 8.84 -11.30
C ASN A 132 -10.52 9.52 -10.72
N CYS A 133 -10.08 9.09 -9.54
CA CYS A 133 -8.87 9.60 -8.92
C CYS A 133 -7.64 9.27 -9.78
N LEU A 134 -7.55 8.04 -10.27
CA LEU A 134 -6.45 7.62 -11.15
C LEU A 134 -6.44 8.40 -12.45
N LYS A 135 -7.62 8.62 -13.04
CA LYS A 135 -7.73 9.42 -14.27
C LYS A 135 -7.29 10.86 -14.06
N ALA A 136 -7.60 11.43 -12.89
CA ALA A 136 -7.16 12.79 -12.55
C ALA A 136 -5.64 12.87 -12.49
N ILE A 137 -4.99 11.86 -11.88
CA ILE A 137 -3.53 11.76 -11.85
C ILE A 137 -2.98 11.68 -13.28
N PHE A 138 -3.54 10.81 -14.11
CA PHE A 138 -3.09 10.66 -15.49
C PHE A 138 -3.16 11.98 -16.25
N LYS A 139 -4.25 12.73 -16.07
CA LYS A 139 -4.43 14.03 -16.70
C LYS A 139 -3.39 15.04 -16.24
N GLU A 140 -3.05 15.01 -14.96
CA GLU A 140 -2.05 15.92 -14.38
C GLU A 140 -0.65 15.67 -14.93
N PHE A 141 -0.28 14.40 -15.12
CA PHE A 141 1.06 14.01 -15.58
C PHE A 141 1.13 13.63 -17.06
N LYS A 142 0.11 13.94 -17.80
CA LYS A 142 0.03 13.60 -19.21
C LYS A 142 1.05 14.34 -20.09
#